data_5f78902a2a170178ec75939d12de454f
#
_entry.id   5f78902a2a170178ec75939d12de454f
#
_cell.length_a   1.000
_cell.length_b   1.000
_cell.length_c   1.000
_cell.angle_alpha   90.00
_cell.angle_beta   90.00
_cell.angle_gamma   90.00
#
_symmetry.space_group_name_H-M   'P 1'
#
loop_
_entity.id
_entity.type
_entity.pdbx_description
1 polymer ?
#
loop_
_entity_poly.entity_id
_entity_poly.type
_entity_poly.pdbx_seq_one_letter_code
_entity_poly.pdbx_strand_id
1 'polypeptide(L)'
;METGAEFGGALGMAVLGSIGTAIYRHGIPTSAPAPAHETLGGALAVAHQLPGRTGDALIATARQAFTDGMHGAAIAGAVLLLGAAFAAAWTLRGIQVKTPEPVAAEPQKAEV
;
A
#
# COMPACT_ATOMS: atom_id res chain seq x y z
N MET A 1 -6.66 20.80 -3.71
CA MET A 1 -6.94 19.75 -2.74
C MET A 1 -7.14 18.40 -3.37
N GLU A 2 -8.03 18.27 -4.32
CA GLU A 2 -8.23 17.00 -5.00
C GLU A 2 -6.98 16.48 -5.69
N THR A 3 -6.27 17.33 -6.39
CA THR A 3 -5.04 16.95 -7.11
C THR A 3 -3.98 16.38 -6.17
N GLY A 4 -3.84 16.96 -4.98
CA GLY A 4 -2.90 16.47 -4.00
C GLY A 4 -3.26 15.09 -3.46
N ALA A 5 -4.55 14.85 -3.25
CA ALA A 5 -5.03 13.55 -2.76
C ALA A 5 -4.85 12.47 -3.83
N GLU A 6 -5.18 12.78 -5.07
CA GLU A 6 -5.01 11.86 -6.19
C GLU A 6 -3.54 11.53 -6.42
N PHE A 7 -2.70 12.55 -6.43
CA PHE A 7 -1.27 12.36 -6.59
C PHE A 7 -0.67 11.54 -5.45
N GLY A 8 -1.06 11.85 -4.22
CA GLY A 8 -0.62 11.10 -3.05
C GLY A 8 -1.07 9.64 -3.10
N GLY A 9 -2.30 9.39 -3.54
CA GLY A 9 -2.82 8.03 -3.71
C GLY A 9 -2.04 7.25 -4.77
N ALA A 10 -1.80 7.87 -5.93
CA ALA A 10 -1.05 7.23 -7.00
C ALA A 10 0.38 6.92 -6.58
N LEU A 11 1.04 7.87 -5.91
CA LEU A 11 2.39 7.68 -5.42
C LEU A 11 2.44 6.58 -4.35
N GLY A 12 1.46 6.57 -3.45
CA GLY A 12 1.36 5.54 -2.42
C GLY A 12 1.24 4.14 -3.01
N MET A 13 0.36 3.97 -4.00
CA MET A 13 0.20 2.68 -4.69
C MET A 13 1.50 2.26 -5.38
N ALA A 14 2.18 3.20 -6.04
CA ALA A 14 3.42 2.89 -6.73
C ALA A 14 4.51 2.44 -5.75
N VAL A 15 4.66 3.14 -4.64
CA VAL A 15 5.66 2.81 -3.61
C VAL A 15 5.35 1.47 -2.97
N LEU A 16 4.11 1.27 -2.49
CA LEU A 16 3.73 0.04 -1.82
C LEU A 16 3.77 -1.17 -2.76
N GLY A 17 3.34 -0.97 -4.01
CA GLY A 17 3.42 -2.01 -5.03
C GLY A 17 4.86 -2.39 -5.34
N SER A 18 5.76 -1.42 -5.41
CA SER A 18 7.18 -1.67 -5.63
C SER A 18 7.80 -2.46 -4.48
N ILE A 19 7.45 -2.14 -3.24
CA ILE A 19 7.92 -2.87 -2.06
C ILE A 19 7.42 -4.32 -2.10
N GLY A 20 6.13 -4.51 -2.34
CA GLY A 20 5.54 -5.84 -2.42
C GLY A 20 6.19 -6.69 -3.53
N THR A 21 6.40 -6.08 -4.69
CA THR A 21 7.05 -6.75 -5.82
C THR A 21 8.50 -7.11 -5.51
N ALA A 22 9.24 -6.22 -4.86
CA ALA A 22 10.63 -6.49 -4.48
C ALA A 22 10.72 -7.66 -3.52
N ILE A 23 9.83 -7.72 -2.52
CA ILE A 23 9.79 -8.82 -1.56
C ILE A 23 9.42 -10.12 -2.28
N TYR A 24 8.42 -10.08 -3.15
CA TYR A 24 8.01 -11.24 -3.93
C TYR A 24 9.19 -11.81 -4.74
N ARG A 25 9.86 -10.93 -5.49
CA ARG A 25 11.02 -11.35 -6.31
C ARG A 25 12.13 -11.97 -5.47
N HIS A 26 12.35 -11.40 -4.31
CA HIS A 26 13.39 -11.91 -3.41
C HIS A 26 13.06 -13.30 -2.89
N GLY A 27 11.78 -13.61 -2.73
CA GLY A 27 11.32 -14.92 -2.26
C GLY A 27 11.33 -16.00 -3.34
N ILE A 28 11.48 -15.66 -4.63
CA ILE A 28 11.52 -16.63 -5.71
C ILE A 28 12.96 -17.08 -5.97
N PRO A 29 13.20 -18.39 -6.08
CA PRO A 29 14.56 -18.90 -6.36
C PRO A 29 15.12 -18.34 -7.67
N THR A 30 16.39 -17.98 -7.66
CA THR A 30 17.07 -17.43 -8.85
C THR A 30 17.08 -18.40 -10.03
N SER A 31 16.94 -19.69 -9.74
CA SER A 31 16.88 -20.73 -10.77
C SER A 31 15.53 -20.81 -11.48
N ALA A 32 14.50 -20.13 -10.96
CA ALA A 32 13.19 -20.14 -11.56
C ALA A 32 13.16 -19.31 -12.86
N PRO A 33 12.36 -19.73 -13.86
CA PRO A 33 12.21 -18.96 -15.09
C PRO A 33 11.71 -17.54 -14.86
N ALA A 34 12.07 -16.62 -15.76
CA ALA A 34 11.78 -15.20 -15.63
C ALA A 34 10.30 -14.87 -15.30
N PRO A 35 9.27 -15.48 -15.94
CA PRO A 35 7.89 -15.14 -15.63
C PRO A 35 7.50 -15.40 -14.17
N ALA A 36 8.16 -16.35 -13.50
CA ALA A 36 7.89 -16.65 -12.09
C ALA A 36 8.32 -15.51 -11.17
N HIS A 37 9.33 -14.73 -11.56
CA HIS A 37 9.80 -13.59 -10.78
C HIS A 37 8.92 -12.36 -10.95
N GLU A 38 8.10 -12.32 -11.97
CA GLU A 38 7.32 -11.13 -12.29
C GLU A 38 6.00 -11.10 -11.55
N THR A 39 5.27 -12.20 -11.61
CA THR A 39 3.95 -12.30 -10.99
C THR A 39 3.68 -13.69 -10.45
N LEU A 40 2.75 -13.78 -9.50
CA LEU A 40 2.26 -15.07 -9.01
C LEU A 40 1.62 -15.88 -10.14
N GLY A 41 0.86 -15.21 -11.02
CA GLY A 41 0.27 -15.86 -12.19
C GLY A 41 1.32 -16.45 -13.10
N GLY A 42 2.43 -15.74 -13.32
CA GLY A 42 3.57 -16.21 -14.09
C GLY A 42 4.22 -17.45 -13.45
N ALA A 43 4.35 -17.45 -12.12
CA ALA A 43 4.88 -18.59 -11.39
C ALA A 43 4.00 -19.83 -11.54
N LEU A 44 2.68 -19.65 -11.46
CA LEU A 44 1.72 -20.75 -11.63
C LEU A 44 1.77 -21.30 -13.05
N ALA A 45 1.86 -20.45 -14.07
CA ALA A 45 1.96 -20.87 -15.45
C ALA A 45 3.23 -21.67 -15.69
N VAL A 46 4.37 -21.23 -15.15
CA VAL A 46 5.62 -21.95 -15.24
C VAL A 46 5.54 -23.29 -14.50
N ALA A 47 4.94 -23.30 -13.32
CA ALA A 47 4.82 -24.51 -12.51
C ALA A 47 4.02 -25.62 -13.22
N HIS A 48 3.01 -25.26 -14.00
CA HIS A 48 2.24 -26.22 -14.78
C HIS A 48 3.05 -26.88 -15.89
N GLN A 49 4.15 -26.26 -16.30
CA GLN A 49 5.04 -26.83 -17.32
C GLN A 49 6.17 -27.66 -16.71
N LEU A 50 6.34 -27.59 -15.40
CA LEU A 50 7.37 -28.35 -14.71
C LEU A 50 6.84 -29.71 -14.26
N PRO A 51 7.67 -30.75 -14.31
CA PRO A 51 7.21 -32.09 -13.93
C PRO A 51 7.12 -32.23 -12.41
N GLY A 52 6.01 -32.83 -11.97
CA GLY A 52 5.84 -33.40 -10.64
C GLY A 52 6.10 -32.45 -9.48
N ARG A 53 6.97 -32.85 -8.59
CA ARG A 53 7.24 -32.13 -7.33
C ARG A 53 7.87 -30.76 -7.52
N THR A 54 8.59 -30.56 -8.62
CA THR A 54 9.25 -29.27 -8.87
C THR A 54 8.20 -28.18 -9.11
N GLY A 55 7.13 -28.50 -9.85
CA GLY A 55 6.03 -27.57 -10.06
C GLY A 55 5.30 -27.23 -8.75
N ASP A 56 5.00 -28.26 -7.94
CA ASP A 56 4.34 -28.07 -6.67
C ASP A 56 5.17 -27.23 -5.71
N ALA A 57 6.46 -27.47 -5.67
CA ALA A 57 7.39 -26.70 -4.84
C ALA A 57 7.43 -25.23 -5.27
N LEU A 58 7.44 -24.95 -6.57
CA LEU A 58 7.40 -23.60 -7.08
C LEU A 58 6.11 -22.88 -6.70
N ILE A 59 4.97 -23.57 -6.82
CA ILE A 59 3.67 -23.01 -6.43
C ILE A 59 3.68 -22.64 -4.95
N ALA A 60 4.14 -23.53 -4.09
CA ALA A 60 4.19 -23.27 -2.65
C ALA A 60 5.10 -22.08 -2.33
N THR A 61 6.28 -22.03 -2.93
CA THR A 61 7.23 -20.94 -2.73
C THR A 61 6.67 -19.62 -3.25
N ALA A 62 6.05 -19.62 -4.42
CA ALA A 62 5.49 -18.42 -5.01
C ALA A 62 4.32 -17.86 -4.17
N ARG A 63 3.46 -18.74 -3.65
CA ARG A 63 2.38 -18.30 -2.77
C ARG A 63 2.91 -17.70 -1.48
N GLN A 64 3.93 -18.32 -0.92
CA GLN A 64 4.56 -17.78 0.28
C GLN A 64 5.21 -16.42 -0.02
N ALA A 65 5.96 -16.32 -1.09
CA ALA A 65 6.61 -15.07 -1.49
C ALA A 65 5.59 -13.96 -1.74
N PHE A 66 4.43 -14.30 -2.33
CA PHE A 66 3.35 -13.35 -2.55
C PHE A 66 2.74 -12.87 -1.22
N THR A 67 2.49 -13.79 -0.30
CA THR A 67 1.98 -13.45 1.03
C THR A 67 2.95 -12.57 1.78
N ASP A 68 4.24 -12.88 1.73
CA ASP A 68 5.27 -12.07 2.36
C ASP A 68 5.35 -10.67 1.75
N GLY A 69 5.19 -10.58 0.44
CA GLY A 69 5.10 -9.30 -0.27
C GLY A 69 3.92 -8.46 0.20
N MET A 70 2.76 -9.08 0.36
CA MET A 70 1.58 -8.40 0.88
C MET A 70 1.75 -7.94 2.31
N HIS A 71 2.32 -8.79 3.17
CA HIS A 71 2.61 -8.42 4.55
C HIS A 71 3.60 -7.26 4.62
N GLY A 72 4.66 -7.32 3.81
CA GLY A 72 5.66 -6.26 3.75
C GLY A 72 5.05 -4.93 3.31
N ALA A 73 4.21 -4.96 2.27
CA ALA A 73 3.51 -3.78 1.79
C ALA A 73 2.57 -3.21 2.87
N ALA A 74 1.84 -4.09 3.57
CA ALA A 74 0.93 -3.67 4.63
C ALA A 74 1.69 -3.02 5.80
N ILE A 75 2.81 -3.61 6.21
CA ILE A 75 3.65 -3.05 7.28
C ILE A 75 4.20 -1.69 6.85
N ALA A 76 4.72 -1.59 5.62
CA ALA A 76 5.22 -0.32 5.09
C ALA A 76 4.14 0.75 5.07
N GLY A 77 2.93 0.38 4.63
CA GLY A 77 1.78 1.28 4.63
C GLY A 77 1.41 1.74 6.03
N ALA A 78 1.39 0.83 7.00
CA ALA A 78 1.10 1.16 8.39
C ALA A 78 2.15 2.13 8.97
N VAL A 79 3.42 1.89 8.70
CA VAL A 79 4.51 2.77 9.15
C VAL A 79 4.37 4.16 8.53
N LEU A 80 4.06 4.23 7.24
CA LEU A 80 3.85 5.51 6.56
C LEU A 80 2.66 6.26 7.14
N LEU A 81 1.55 5.59 7.41
CA LEU A 81 0.37 6.21 8.00
C LEU A 81 0.63 6.70 9.42
N LEU A 82 1.33 5.92 10.23
CA LEU A 82 1.70 6.35 11.58
C LEU A 82 2.64 7.54 11.54
N GLY A 83 3.60 7.53 10.62
CA GLY A 83 4.51 8.65 10.42
C GLY A 83 3.77 9.91 10.00
N ALA A 84 2.84 9.79 9.07
CA ALA A 84 2.01 10.90 8.60
C ALA A 84 1.11 11.43 9.73
N ALA A 85 0.50 10.54 10.50
CA ALA A 85 -0.34 10.92 11.64
C ALA A 85 0.48 11.66 12.70
N PHE A 86 1.68 11.16 12.98
CA PHE A 86 2.58 11.81 13.94
C PHE A 86 3.02 13.18 13.45
N ALA A 87 3.39 13.29 12.17
CA ALA A 87 3.79 14.57 11.57
C ALA A 87 2.63 15.58 11.59
N ALA A 88 1.42 15.12 11.28
CA ALA A 88 0.23 15.96 11.33
C ALA A 88 -0.04 16.44 12.77
N ALA A 89 0.02 15.54 13.74
CA ALA A 89 -0.19 15.88 15.14
C ALA A 89 0.86 16.87 15.63
N TRP A 90 2.11 16.68 15.21
CA TRP A 90 3.20 17.58 15.58
C TRP A 90 2.98 18.98 15.00
N THR A 91 2.61 19.06 13.71
CA THR A 91 2.41 20.34 13.03
C THR A 91 1.18 21.07 13.58
N LEU A 92 0.12 20.34 13.85
CA LEU A 92 -1.13 20.91 14.36
C LEU A 92 -1.09 21.23 15.85
N ARG A 93 -0.09 20.74 16.54
CA ARG A 93 0.03 20.94 17.98
C ARG A 93 0.17 22.41 18.36
N GLY A 94 0.67 23.24 17.47
CA GLY A 94 0.81 24.67 17.68
C GLY A 94 -0.34 25.51 17.16
N ILE A 95 -1.33 24.89 16.52
CA ILE A 95 -2.40 25.63 15.91
C ILE A 95 -3.63 25.50 16.80
N GLN A 96 -4.02 26.63 17.34
CA GLN A 96 -5.29 26.70 18.03
C GLN A 96 -6.38 26.71 16.99
N VAL A 97 -7.17 25.64 16.94
CA VAL A 97 -8.31 25.60 16.10
C VAL A 97 -9.34 26.57 16.70
N LYS A 98 -9.47 27.72 16.09
CA LYS A 98 -10.51 28.61 16.41
C LYS A 98 -11.79 27.95 16.01
N THR A 99 -12.58 27.53 16.94
CA THR A 99 -13.89 27.03 16.65
C THR A 99 -14.66 28.15 15.97
N PRO A 100 -15.17 27.93 14.77
CA PRO A 100 -15.93 28.97 14.11
C PRO A 100 -17.14 29.27 14.97
N GLU A 101 -17.30 30.53 15.29
CA GLU A 101 -18.47 30.97 15.97
C GLU A 101 -19.69 30.51 15.24
N PRO A 102 -20.66 29.96 15.92
CA PRO A 102 -21.85 29.48 15.23
C PRO A 102 -22.54 30.66 14.59
N VAL A 103 -22.61 30.56 13.31
CA VAL A 103 -23.24 31.58 12.51
C VAL A 103 -24.67 31.77 12.90
N ALA A 104 -25.24 30.83 13.51
CA ALA A 104 -26.57 30.91 13.96
C ALA A 104 -26.82 32.01 14.93
N ALA A 105 -25.80 32.49 15.49
CA ALA A 105 -25.95 33.58 16.36
C ALA A 105 -26.35 34.83 15.66
N GLU A 106 -26.32 34.94 14.35
CA GLU A 106 -26.70 36.05 13.70
C GLU A 106 -28.10 36.15 13.68
N PRO A 107 -28.67 37.06 14.31
CA PRO A 107 -30.05 37.20 14.36
C PRO A 107 -30.49 37.59 13.03
N GLN A 108 -31.37 37.02 12.55
CA GLN A 108 -31.88 37.30 11.43
C GLN A 108 -32.58 38.38 11.57
N LYS A 109 -32.32 39.33 11.38
CA LYS A 109 -32.95 40.37 11.46
C LYS A 109 -34.02 40.33 10.76
N ALA A 110 -34.66 39.94 10.95
CA ALA A 110 -35.70 39.82 10.33
C ALA A 110 -36.40 40.87 10.17
N GLU A 111 -36.37 41.49 10.25
CA GLU A 111 -36.95 42.25 10.17
C GLU A 111 -37.82 42.62 9.74
N VAL A 112 -38.29 42.77 9.56
CA VAL A 112 -39.26 43.22 9.28
C VAL A 112 -39.66 43.80 8.87
#